data_90994b2d52a99ddc29769862bcdfda03
#
_entry.id   90994b2d52a99ddc29769862bcdfda03
#
_cell.length_a   1.000
_cell.length_b   1.000
_cell.length_c   1.000
_cell.angle_alpha   90.00
_cell.angle_beta   90.00
_cell.angle_gamma   90.00
#
_symmetry.space_group_name_H-M   'P 1'
#
loop_
_entity.id
_entity.type
_entity.pdbx_description
1 polymer ?
#
loop_
_entity_poly.entity_id
_entity_poly.type
_entity_poly.pdbx_seq_one_letter_code
_entity_poly.pdbx_strand_id
1 'polypeptide(L)'
;DLKINVHISGKEGPDGIRRAYARLSPEARNCITIENEENAWGLDDCLTISDIVPIVLDIHHNWIREGEYITPVDGRVNRVVDSWRGLRPTLHYSLSREDYLVGHNTDVMPDHSALLESGHKKQKLRAHSDFYWNKPVNEWALSFLDRFDIMCESKGKNLASFALYKQAKELNLL
;
A
#
# COMPACT_ATOMS: atom_id res chain seq x y z
N ASP A 1 2.49 -18.25 -7.70
CA ASP A 1 1.14 -18.62 -7.21
C ASP A 1 0.16 -17.48 -7.45
N LEU A 2 -1.09 -17.82 -7.85
CA LEU A 2 -2.17 -16.86 -8.01
C LEU A 2 -2.61 -16.34 -6.64
N LYS A 3 -2.71 -15.01 -6.49
CA LYS A 3 -3.30 -14.35 -5.31
C LYS A 3 -4.48 -13.47 -5.72
N ILE A 4 -5.49 -13.45 -4.87
CA ILE A 4 -6.67 -12.60 -4.97
C ILE A 4 -6.64 -11.68 -3.75
N ASN A 5 -6.36 -10.41 -4.00
CA ASN A 5 -6.28 -9.42 -2.95
C ASN A 5 -7.65 -8.85 -2.60
N VAL A 6 -7.93 -8.72 -1.31
CA VAL A 6 -9.21 -8.24 -0.79
C VAL A 6 -8.96 -7.14 0.25
N HIS A 7 -9.59 -5.98 0.04
CA HIS A 7 -9.57 -4.91 1.06
C HIS A 7 -10.36 -5.31 2.29
N ILE A 8 -9.85 -4.98 3.47
CA ILE A 8 -10.54 -5.19 4.73
C ILE A 8 -11.56 -4.07 4.99
N SER A 9 -12.77 -4.17 4.45
CA SER A 9 -13.73 -3.05 4.41
C SER A 9 -15.07 -3.29 5.10
N GLY A 10 -15.35 -4.43 5.65
CA GLY A 10 -16.64 -4.75 6.28
C GLY A 10 -16.77 -4.20 7.71
N LYS A 11 -18.00 -4.07 8.22
CA LYS A 11 -18.25 -3.65 9.62
C LYS A 11 -17.59 -4.56 10.66
N GLU A 12 -17.40 -5.82 10.32
CA GLU A 12 -16.86 -6.84 11.23
C GLU A 12 -15.33 -6.94 11.17
N GLY A 13 -14.69 -6.25 10.21
CA GLY A 13 -13.24 -6.15 10.10
C GLY A 13 -12.51 -7.50 10.19
N PRO A 14 -11.43 -7.57 10.99
CA PRO A 14 -10.64 -8.79 11.15
C PRO A 14 -11.45 -10.02 11.57
N ASP A 15 -12.42 -9.86 12.46
CA ASP A 15 -13.28 -10.97 12.91
C ASP A 15 -14.17 -11.51 11.80
N GLY A 16 -14.67 -10.61 10.94
CA GLY A 16 -15.42 -11.00 9.74
C GLY A 16 -14.57 -11.80 8.76
N ILE A 17 -13.32 -11.36 8.56
CA ILE A 17 -12.37 -12.09 7.73
C ILE A 17 -12.07 -13.47 8.32
N ARG A 18 -11.79 -13.60 9.63
CA ARG A 18 -11.56 -14.90 10.28
C ARG A 18 -12.72 -15.87 10.05
N ARG A 19 -13.98 -15.40 10.25
CA ARG A 19 -15.16 -16.23 10.03
C ARG A 19 -15.33 -16.65 8.56
N ALA A 20 -15.14 -15.72 7.63
CA ALA A 20 -15.22 -16.00 6.21
C ALA A 20 -14.13 -16.98 5.76
N TYR A 21 -12.88 -16.72 6.16
CA TYR A 21 -11.71 -17.54 5.82
C TYR A 21 -11.86 -18.99 6.31
N ALA A 22 -12.41 -19.20 7.51
CA ALA A 22 -12.67 -20.54 8.06
C ALA A 22 -13.62 -21.39 7.19
N ARG A 23 -14.46 -20.74 6.37
CA ARG A 23 -15.44 -21.41 5.48
C ARG A 23 -14.91 -21.68 4.07
N LEU A 24 -13.74 -21.15 3.72
CA LEU A 24 -13.12 -21.38 2.42
C LEU A 24 -12.49 -22.77 2.35
N SER A 25 -12.43 -23.34 1.13
CA SER A 25 -11.63 -24.53 0.87
C SER A 25 -10.12 -24.25 1.05
N PRO A 26 -9.28 -25.26 1.28
CA PRO A 26 -7.82 -25.07 1.37
C PRO A 26 -7.23 -24.35 0.16
N GLU A 27 -7.70 -24.66 -1.04
CA GLU A 27 -7.23 -24.04 -2.30
C GLU A 27 -7.59 -22.56 -2.34
N ALA A 28 -8.83 -22.21 -1.97
CA ALA A 28 -9.26 -20.81 -1.91
C ALA A 28 -8.49 -20.03 -0.85
N ARG A 29 -8.22 -20.62 0.32
CA ARG A 29 -7.39 -19.99 1.38
C ARG A 29 -5.99 -19.66 0.86
N ASN A 30 -5.39 -20.53 0.07
CA ASN A 30 -4.07 -20.32 -0.52
C ASN A 30 -4.04 -19.16 -1.52
N CYS A 31 -5.18 -18.77 -2.07
CA CYS A 31 -5.28 -17.69 -3.04
C CYS A 31 -5.58 -16.32 -2.41
N ILE A 32 -6.10 -16.24 -1.20
CA ILE A 32 -6.53 -14.97 -0.59
C ILE A 32 -5.39 -14.24 0.09
N THR A 33 -5.34 -12.92 -0.13
CA THR A 33 -4.56 -11.95 0.65
C THR A 33 -5.47 -10.84 1.14
N ILE A 34 -5.13 -10.18 2.23
CA ILE A 34 -5.90 -9.08 2.82
C ILE A 34 -5.04 -7.82 2.82
N GLU A 35 -5.63 -6.72 2.37
CA GLU A 35 -5.00 -5.41 2.26
C GLU A 35 -5.56 -4.44 3.30
N ASN A 36 -4.69 -3.61 3.89
CA ASN A 36 -5.08 -2.51 4.77
C ASN A 36 -5.82 -1.41 4.00
N GLU A 37 -6.72 -0.74 4.68
CA GLU A 37 -7.60 0.27 4.11
C GLU A 37 -7.44 1.61 4.84
N GLU A 38 -7.71 2.71 4.12
CA GLU A 38 -7.49 4.06 4.61
C GLU A 38 -8.59 4.58 5.55
N ASN A 39 -9.78 3.97 5.58
CA ASN A 39 -10.94 4.48 6.32
C ASN A 39 -11.29 3.64 7.56
N ALA A 40 -11.57 2.33 7.36
CA ALA A 40 -12.14 1.49 8.41
C ALA A 40 -11.07 0.73 9.22
N TRP A 41 -10.25 -0.08 8.55
CA TRP A 41 -9.32 -1.02 9.17
C TRP A 41 -7.91 -0.84 8.61
N GLY A 42 -7.00 -0.36 9.44
CA GLY A 42 -5.62 -0.07 9.06
C GLY A 42 -4.70 -1.29 9.09
N LEU A 43 -3.41 -1.02 8.97
CA LEU A 43 -2.38 -2.07 8.97
C LEU A 43 -2.37 -2.87 10.27
N ASP A 44 -2.48 -2.21 11.42
CA ASP A 44 -2.46 -2.90 12.73
C ASP A 44 -3.65 -3.85 12.88
N ASP A 45 -4.82 -3.47 12.36
CA ASP A 45 -6.00 -4.34 12.34
C ASP A 45 -5.76 -5.57 11.45
N CYS A 46 -5.22 -5.38 10.25
CA CYS A 46 -4.85 -6.48 9.34
C CYS A 46 -3.85 -7.43 10.01
N LEU A 47 -2.87 -6.89 10.72
CA LEU A 47 -1.86 -7.71 11.39
C LEU A 47 -2.43 -8.60 12.50
N THR A 48 -3.63 -8.32 13.02
CA THR A 48 -4.29 -9.23 13.97
C THR A 48 -4.70 -10.57 13.36
N ILE A 49 -4.79 -10.66 12.02
CA ILE A 49 -5.15 -11.88 11.27
C ILE A 49 -3.99 -12.43 10.42
N SER A 50 -2.79 -11.90 10.57
CA SER A 50 -1.60 -12.34 9.83
C SER A 50 -1.19 -13.79 10.11
N ASP A 51 -1.70 -14.39 11.18
CA ASP A 51 -1.54 -15.80 11.52
C ASP A 51 -2.28 -16.75 10.56
N ILE A 52 -3.35 -16.29 9.92
CA ILE A 52 -4.17 -17.11 9.02
C ILE A 52 -4.03 -16.73 7.55
N VAL A 53 -3.78 -15.45 7.23
CA VAL A 53 -3.81 -14.94 5.84
C VAL A 53 -2.64 -14.00 5.59
N PRO A 54 -1.98 -14.04 4.39
CA PRO A 54 -0.97 -13.07 4.03
C PRO A 54 -1.54 -11.65 3.92
N ILE A 55 -0.80 -10.68 4.42
CA ILE A 55 -1.18 -9.26 4.40
C ILE A 55 -0.46 -8.55 3.24
N VAL A 56 -1.20 -7.82 2.44
CA VAL A 56 -0.69 -6.85 1.47
C VAL A 56 -0.65 -5.50 2.17
N LEU A 57 0.52 -4.90 2.20
CA LEU A 57 0.69 -3.53 2.69
C LEU A 57 0.46 -2.57 1.53
N ASP A 58 -0.63 -1.80 1.57
CA ASP A 58 -0.74 -0.57 0.78
C ASP A 58 -0.17 0.59 1.60
N ILE A 59 0.98 1.10 1.14
CA ILE A 59 1.71 2.17 1.82
C ILE A 59 1.01 3.54 1.67
N HIS A 60 0.25 3.75 0.59
CA HIS A 60 -0.52 4.97 0.41
C HIS A 60 -1.76 4.98 1.31
N HIS A 61 -2.49 3.86 1.45
CA HIS A 61 -3.59 3.74 2.42
C HIS A 61 -3.10 3.97 3.85
N ASN A 62 -1.92 3.42 4.19
CA ASN A 62 -1.32 3.66 5.50
C ASN A 62 -1.01 5.15 5.70
N TRP A 63 -0.43 5.82 4.72
CA TRP A 63 -0.15 7.25 4.78
C TRP A 63 -1.43 8.10 4.91
N ILE A 64 -2.50 7.78 4.15
CA ILE A 64 -3.79 8.47 4.24
C ILE A 64 -4.40 8.32 5.65
N ARG A 65 -4.27 7.14 6.24
CA ARG A 65 -4.87 6.82 7.53
C ARG A 65 -4.08 7.42 8.69
N GLU A 66 -2.79 7.10 8.75
CA GLU A 66 -1.93 7.37 9.91
C GLU A 66 -1.12 8.68 9.77
N GLY A 67 -0.96 9.19 8.55
CA GLY A 67 -0.15 10.39 8.28
C GLY A 67 1.36 10.12 8.29
N GLU A 68 1.78 8.85 8.29
CA GLU A 68 3.18 8.47 8.37
C GLU A 68 3.70 7.82 7.09
N TYR A 69 4.93 8.09 6.75
CA TYR A 69 5.68 7.35 5.75
C TYR A 69 6.37 6.15 6.43
N ILE A 70 5.64 5.04 6.56
CA ILE A 70 6.16 3.80 7.15
C ILE A 70 7.44 3.36 6.44
N THR A 71 8.43 2.84 7.17
CA THR A 71 9.73 2.47 6.60
C THR A 71 9.89 0.96 6.46
N PRO A 72 10.77 0.47 5.56
CA PRO A 72 11.02 -0.97 5.39
C PRO A 72 11.52 -1.69 6.65
N VAL A 73 12.07 -0.96 7.63
CA VAL A 73 12.59 -1.51 8.89
C VAL A 73 11.57 -1.47 10.04
N ASP A 74 10.37 -0.95 9.81
CA ASP A 74 9.30 -0.95 10.81
C ASP A 74 8.92 -2.37 11.21
N GLY A 75 8.67 -2.59 12.49
CA GLY A 75 8.28 -3.91 13.01
C GLY A 75 6.99 -4.47 12.40
N ARG A 76 6.05 -3.59 12.02
CA ARG A 76 4.81 -3.97 11.32
C ARG A 76 5.12 -4.53 9.93
N VAL A 77 6.09 -3.96 9.22
CA VAL A 77 6.56 -4.44 7.91
C VAL A 77 7.17 -5.84 8.03
N ASN A 78 7.93 -6.11 9.10
CA ASN A 78 8.44 -7.46 9.36
C ASN A 78 7.29 -8.46 9.51
N ARG A 79 6.24 -8.12 10.27
CA ARG A 79 5.06 -8.97 10.44
C ARG A 79 4.29 -9.19 9.12
N VAL A 80 4.24 -8.18 8.24
CA VAL A 80 3.70 -8.34 6.88
C VAL A 80 4.49 -9.41 6.13
N VAL A 81 5.82 -9.28 6.08
CA VAL A 81 6.69 -10.26 5.38
C VAL A 81 6.51 -11.67 5.96
N ASP A 82 6.48 -11.81 7.28
CA ASP A 82 6.31 -13.10 7.96
C ASP A 82 4.96 -13.76 7.61
N SER A 83 3.91 -12.97 7.40
CA SER A 83 2.58 -13.47 7.01
C SER A 83 2.57 -14.22 5.67
N TRP A 84 3.54 -13.95 4.80
CA TRP A 84 3.69 -14.60 3.48
C TRP A 84 4.44 -15.95 3.53
N ARG A 85 4.90 -16.35 4.72
CA ARG A 85 5.45 -17.70 4.97
C ARG A 85 6.55 -18.12 3.99
N GLY A 86 7.48 -17.21 3.72
CA GLY A 86 8.63 -17.44 2.85
C GLY A 86 8.39 -17.14 1.36
N LEU A 87 7.17 -16.79 0.96
CA LEU A 87 6.92 -16.21 -0.36
C LEU A 87 7.28 -14.72 -0.33
N ARG A 88 7.74 -14.20 -1.47
CA ARG A 88 7.99 -12.76 -1.61
C ARG A 88 6.66 -12.00 -1.56
N PRO A 89 6.48 -11.06 -0.62
CA PRO A 89 5.23 -10.33 -0.47
C PRO A 89 5.02 -9.29 -1.58
N THR A 90 3.76 -8.97 -1.83
CA THR A 90 3.36 -7.83 -2.65
C THR A 90 3.04 -6.63 -1.76
N LEU A 91 3.53 -5.47 -2.17
CA LEU A 91 3.22 -4.15 -1.61
C LEU A 91 2.46 -3.36 -2.68
N HIS A 92 1.41 -2.65 -2.27
CA HIS A 92 0.71 -1.73 -3.16
C HIS A 92 1.25 -0.30 -3.01
N TYR A 93 1.43 0.36 -4.14
CA TYR A 93 1.86 1.74 -4.21
C TYR A 93 1.00 2.56 -5.17
N SER A 94 0.44 3.61 -4.63
CA SER A 94 -0.20 4.69 -5.37
C SER A 94 0.26 6.05 -4.83
N LEU A 95 -0.13 7.12 -5.51
CA LEU A 95 0.18 8.50 -5.13
C LEU A 95 -1.08 9.33 -5.31
N SER A 96 -1.33 10.30 -4.43
CA SER A 96 -2.44 11.23 -4.55
C SER A 96 -2.40 11.99 -5.87
N ARG A 97 -3.57 12.29 -6.43
CA ARG A 97 -3.67 12.96 -7.73
C ARG A 97 -2.98 14.32 -7.71
N GLU A 98 -2.24 14.59 -8.75
CA GLU A 98 -1.54 15.85 -9.01
C GLU A 98 -2.49 17.05 -9.07
N ASP A 99 -3.70 16.88 -9.59
CA ASP A 99 -4.71 17.94 -9.68
C ASP A 99 -5.36 18.31 -8.33
N TYR A 100 -5.14 17.53 -7.29
CA TYR A 100 -5.50 17.89 -5.92
C TYR A 100 -4.37 18.58 -5.16
N LEU A 101 -3.15 18.38 -5.58
CA LEU A 101 -1.94 18.97 -4.99
C LEU A 101 -1.33 20.01 -5.93
N VAL A 102 -2.18 20.80 -6.62
CA VAL A 102 -1.76 21.86 -7.55
C VAL A 102 -0.77 22.80 -6.89
N GLY A 103 0.39 22.98 -7.54
CA GLY A 103 1.47 23.83 -7.02
C GLY A 103 2.33 23.18 -5.94
N HIS A 104 2.08 21.93 -5.56
CA HIS A 104 2.99 21.20 -4.67
C HIS A 104 4.31 20.90 -5.39
N ASN A 105 5.43 21.10 -4.66
CA ASN A 105 6.77 20.84 -5.20
C ASN A 105 6.96 19.32 -5.41
N THR A 106 7.33 18.93 -6.63
CA THR A 106 7.58 17.52 -7.00
C THR A 106 8.79 16.89 -6.34
N ASP A 107 9.67 17.71 -5.76
CA ASP A 107 10.91 17.29 -5.07
C ASP A 107 10.79 17.36 -3.54
N VAL A 108 9.57 17.50 -3.01
CA VAL A 108 9.28 17.52 -1.57
C VAL A 108 8.15 16.53 -1.27
N MET A 109 8.33 15.71 -0.25
CA MET A 109 7.26 14.81 0.20
C MET A 109 6.06 15.60 0.73
N PRO A 110 4.82 15.27 0.34
CA PRO A 110 3.63 15.90 0.91
C PRO A 110 3.56 15.68 2.44
N ASP A 111 3.36 16.75 3.20
CA ASP A 111 3.10 16.66 4.64
C ASP A 111 1.60 16.45 4.86
N HIS A 112 1.24 15.28 5.38
CA HIS A 112 -0.16 14.88 5.60
C HIS A 112 -0.89 15.85 6.54
N SER A 113 -0.26 16.25 7.64
CA SER A 113 -0.87 17.15 8.63
C SER A 113 -1.10 18.53 8.03
N ALA A 114 -0.09 19.10 7.36
CA ALA A 114 -0.20 20.38 6.68
C ALA A 114 -1.27 20.38 5.59
N LEU A 115 -1.42 19.27 4.85
CA LEU A 115 -2.49 19.12 3.86
C LEU A 115 -3.87 19.15 4.49
N LEU A 116 -4.09 18.44 5.60
CA LEU A 116 -5.37 18.45 6.30
C LEU A 116 -5.67 19.83 6.91
N GLU A 117 -4.70 20.50 7.51
CA GLU A 117 -4.82 21.86 8.05
C GLU A 117 -5.14 22.89 6.97
N SER A 118 -4.64 22.71 5.76
CA SER A 118 -4.97 23.55 4.59
C SER A 118 -6.32 23.25 3.96
N GLY A 119 -7.07 22.27 4.52
CA GLY A 119 -8.45 21.96 4.10
C GLY A 119 -8.58 20.80 3.12
N HIS A 120 -7.49 20.07 2.81
CA HIS A 120 -7.58 18.85 2.02
C HIS A 120 -8.34 17.77 2.82
N LYS A 121 -9.17 17.02 2.14
CA LYS A 121 -9.91 15.90 2.73
C LYS A 121 -9.23 14.58 2.41
N LYS A 122 -9.12 13.67 3.39
CA LYS A 122 -8.59 12.31 3.18
C LYS A 122 -9.19 11.61 1.95
N GLN A 123 -10.51 11.75 1.73
CA GLN A 123 -11.19 11.21 0.56
C GLN A 123 -10.64 11.71 -0.79
N LYS A 124 -10.08 12.92 -0.83
CA LYS A 124 -9.44 13.45 -2.05
C LYS A 124 -8.02 12.94 -2.18
N LEU A 125 -7.27 12.89 -1.09
CA LEU A 125 -5.90 12.42 -1.08
C LEU A 125 -5.77 10.94 -1.50
N ARG A 126 -6.80 10.10 -1.26
CA ARG A 126 -6.80 8.69 -1.68
C ARG A 126 -6.96 8.47 -3.19
N ALA A 127 -7.36 9.46 -3.95
CA ALA A 127 -7.55 9.27 -5.38
C ALA A 127 -6.20 9.13 -6.08
N HIS A 128 -6.03 8.04 -6.83
CA HIS A 128 -4.77 7.72 -7.50
C HIS A 128 -4.46 8.69 -8.63
N SER A 129 -3.21 9.11 -8.73
CA SER A 129 -2.64 9.91 -9.81
C SER A 129 -2.59 9.14 -11.14
N ASP A 130 -2.40 9.85 -12.23
CA ASP A 130 -2.16 9.23 -13.52
C ASP A 130 -0.72 8.67 -13.59
N PHE A 131 0.25 9.39 -13.03
CA PHE A 131 1.65 9.00 -12.98
C PHE A 131 2.25 9.22 -11.58
N TYR A 132 3.44 8.70 -11.35
CA TYR A 132 4.22 8.87 -10.11
C TYR A 132 5.02 10.17 -10.16
N TRP A 133 4.34 11.29 -9.93
CA TRP A 133 4.82 12.64 -10.17
C TRP A 133 5.74 13.21 -9.07
N ASN A 134 5.80 12.59 -7.88
CA ASN A 134 6.61 13.07 -6.76
C ASN A 134 7.82 12.15 -6.54
N LYS A 135 9.03 12.69 -6.79
CA LYS A 135 10.27 11.90 -6.74
C LYS A 135 10.60 11.33 -5.36
N PRO A 136 10.60 12.12 -4.25
CA PRO A 136 10.92 11.55 -2.94
C PRO A 136 9.92 10.49 -2.48
N VAL A 137 8.63 10.62 -2.82
CA VAL A 137 7.63 9.58 -2.51
C VAL A 137 7.89 8.31 -3.33
N ASN A 138 8.33 8.45 -4.59
CA ASN A 138 8.76 7.30 -5.38
C ASN A 138 9.98 6.61 -4.76
N GLU A 139 10.99 7.38 -4.32
CA GLU A 139 12.18 6.84 -3.65
C GLU A 139 11.82 6.11 -2.35
N TRP A 140 10.88 6.67 -1.57
CA TRP A 140 10.33 5.98 -0.41
C TRP A 140 9.67 4.65 -0.78
N ALA A 141 8.81 4.61 -1.79
CA ALA A 141 8.18 3.37 -2.23
C ALA A 141 9.21 2.35 -2.76
N LEU A 142 10.20 2.82 -3.54
CA LEU A 142 11.27 1.99 -4.09
C LEU A 142 12.20 1.43 -3.01
N SER A 143 12.28 2.05 -1.83
CA SER A 143 13.07 1.52 -0.70
C SER A 143 12.59 0.14 -0.19
N PHE A 144 11.39 -0.27 -0.57
CA PHE A 144 10.85 -1.59 -0.23
C PHE A 144 11.27 -2.71 -1.20
N LEU A 145 11.93 -2.38 -2.32
CA LEU A 145 12.24 -3.34 -3.40
C LEU A 145 13.08 -4.54 -2.95
N ASP A 146 13.93 -4.41 -1.93
CA ASP A 146 14.70 -5.54 -1.43
C ASP A 146 13.82 -6.68 -0.89
N ARG A 147 12.63 -6.35 -0.41
CA ARG A 147 11.77 -7.27 0.33
C ARG A 147 10.44 -7.55 -0.34
N PHE A 148 9.97 -6.68 -1.24
CA PHE A 148 8.63 -6.72 -1.83
C PHE A 148 8.66 -6.64 -3.35
N ASP A 149 7.66 -7.25 -3.98
CA ASP A 149 7.23 -6.86 -5.31
C ASP A 149 6.25 -5.70 -5.19
N ILE A 150 6.44 -4.64 -6.00
CA ILE A 150 5.61 -3.43 -5.93
C ILE A 150 4.53 -3.50 -7.00
N MET A 151 3.26 -3.56 -6.57
CA MET A 151 2.10 -3.38 -7.42
C MET A 151 1.85 -1.88 -7.62
N CYS A 152 1.97 -1.44 -8.87
CA CYS A 152 1.80 -0.06 -9.27
C CYS A 152 0.34 0.27 -9.56
N GLU A 153 -0.30 1.09 -8.74
CA GLU A 153 -1.74 1.38 -8.82
C GLU A 153 -2.04 2.79 -9.33
N SER A 154 -1.35 3.24 -10.36
CA SER A 154 -1.66 4.51 -11.03
C SER A 154 -2.63 4.32 -12.20
N LYS A 155 -3.34 5.39 -12.60
CA LYS A 155 -4.28 5.36 -13.72
C LYS A 155 -3.58 5.22 -15.07
N GLY A 156 -2.33 5.65 -15.18
CA GLY A 156 -1.48 5.48 -16.37
C GLY A 156 -1.02 4.04 -16.62
N LYS A 157 -1.41 3.10 -15.72
CA LYS A 157 -1.17 1.65 -15.88
C LYS A 157 0.31 1.35 -16.17
N ASN A 158 0.55 0.54 -17.22
CA ASN A 158 1.89 0.15 -17.64
C ASN A 158 2.80 1.34 -18.00
N LEU A 159 2.27 2.45 -18.51
CA LEU A 159 3.08 3.63 -18.81
C LEU A 159 3.67 4.26 -17.55
N ALA A 160 2.88 4.34 -16.48
CA ALA A 160 3.34 4.83 -15.20
C ALA A 160 4.32 3.85 -14.52
N SER A 161 4.05 2.54 -14.59
CA SER A 161 4.96 1.51 -14.08
C SER A 161 6.32 1.56 -14.78
N PHE A 162 6.35 1.75 -16.11
CA PHE A 162 7.61 1.91 -16.85
C PHE A 162 8.36 3.18 -16.47
N ALA A 163 7.68 4.28 -16.17
CA ALA A 163 8.32 5.50 -15.70
C ALA A 163 8.97 5.29 -14.32
N LEU A 164 8.27 4.63 -13.40
CA LEU A 164 8.81 4.28 -12.08
C LEU A 164 9.98 3.29 -12.18
N TYR A 165 9.89 2.30 -13.07
CA TYR A 165 10.98 1.35 -13.33
C TYR A 165 12.25 2.04 -13.85
N LYS A 166 12.12 3.06 -14.73
CA LYS A 166 13.26 3.86 -15.18
C LYS A 166 13.92 4.60 -14.01
N GLN A 167 13.12 5.22 -13.16
CA GLN A 167 13.63 5.89 -11.96
C GLN A 167 14.37 4.91 -11.03
N ALA A 168 13.83 3.70 -10.81
CA ALA A 168 14.51 2.68 -10.01
C ALA A 168 15.90 2.29 -10.60
N LYS A 169 16.01 2.19 -11.93
CA LYS A 169 17.30 1.97 -12.61
C LYS A 169 18.26 3.13 -12.45
N GLU A 170 17.81 4.37 -12.57
CA GLU A 170 18.63 5.56 -12.39
C GLU A 170 19.19 5.63 -10.96
N LEU A 171 18.46 5.11 -9.98
CA LEU A 171 18.86 4.99 -8.58
C LEU A 171 19.70 3.73 -8.29
N ASN A 172 20.00 2.89 -9.28
CA ASN A 172 20.70 1.60 -9.14
C ASN A 172 20.04 0.62 -8.15
N LEU A 173 18.72 0.60 -8.11
CA LEU A 173 17.91 -0.30 -7.28
C LEU A 173 17.46 -1.57 -8.01
N LEU A 174 17.75 -1.68 -9.33
CA LEU A 174 17.40 -2.81 -10.20
C LEU A 174 18.58 -3.18 -11.11
#